data_fae4ce134f43363956316af5670c0550
#
_entry.id   fae4ce134f43363956316af5670c0550
#
_cell.length_a   1.000
_cell.length_b   1.000
_cell.length_c   1.000
_cell.angle_alpha   90.00
_cell.angle_beta   90.00
_cell.angle_gamma   90.00
#
_symmetry.space_group_name_H-M   'P 1'
#
loop_
_entity.id
_entity.type
_entity.pdbx_description
1 polymer ?
#
loop_
_entity_poly.entity_id
_entity_poly.type
_entity_poly.pdbx_seq_one_letter_code
_entity_poly.pdbx_strand_id
1 'polypeptide(L)'
;MPDRERLTAADLSQLAECGIAVAEAERQLALLAGETSAGDGIRATRLARPATLGDGIERIREAEVPGLLERAAEAQRQGRFLKFVPASGAASRMFRSLATIAARFPAGRWESVRAAAEQGDSDAKEVLELANRLPAMALGQELERRRAGVLAQLAEASAASDLTPLFELFFSSTGDATPLASYPKGLLPFHWAADRPRTAFAEQLAEGRLYLQDEVGTSRFHFTVASESRGQFAAELASARRDLPRSGERFEVAFSEQLPATHALALDESGRPARTADGRLLLRPSGHGALLQNLAATGGDLVFVKNIDNLLSADRHADFSRWKGILAGKLLEVLAERQEGDALDRPWRVCGVVANSGEPGGGPFWVEGADGRTSLQIVESAEVETDDPGQLELFRHSTHFNPVDLVVALRDPSGRPWDLTRFVDPSRALAAGKSEGGRRLRVYERPGLWNGAMAGWNTLFVEVPAWTFAPVKTVLDLARPEHLDPTRLRLR
;
A
#
# COMPACT_ATOMS: atom_id res chain seq x y z
N MET A 1 -26.29 -31.07 11.87
CA MET A 1 -25.77 -29.74 11.53
C MET A 1 -26.72 -28.72 12.07
N PRO A 2 -26.35 -27.78 12.96
CA PRO A 2 -27.28 -26.74 13.43
C PRO A 2 -27.72 -25.90 12.24
N ASP A 3 -28.96 -25.49 12.27
CA ASP A 3 -29.67 -24.67 11.27
C ASP A 3 -28.87 -23.37 11.06
N ARG A 4 -28.01 -23.34 10.03
CA ARG A 4 -27.31 -22.09 9.67
C ARG A 4 -28.34 -21.19 9.02
N GLU A 5 -28.50 -20.01 9.58
CA GLU A 5 -29.29 -18.96 8.96
C GLU A 5 -28.81 -18.77 7.51
N ARG A 6 -29.62 -19.25 6.57
CA ARG A 6 -29.47 -18.92 5.16
C ARG A 6 -29.60 -17.42 5.01
N LEU A 7 -28.91 -16.85 4.01
CA LEU A 7 -29.11 -15.46 3.65
C LEU A 7 -30.60 -15.17 3.52
N THR A 8 -31.10 -14.15 4.21
CA THR A 8 -32.51 -13.75 4.19
C THR A 8 -32.83 -13.03 2.88
N ALA A 9 -34.12 -12.84 2.58
CA ALA A 9 -34.53 -12.04 1.42
C ALA A 9 -33.99 -10.61 1.47
N ALA A 10 -33.88 -10.01 2.67
CA ALA A 10 -33.30 -8.69 2.87
C ALA A 10 -31.78 -8.69 2.56
N ASP A 11 -31.07 -9.77 2.93
CA ASP A 11 -29.66 -9.92 2.61
C ASP A 11 -29.43 -10.03 1.09
N LEU A 12 -30.28 -10.80 0.40
CA LEU A 12 -30.22 -10.92 -1.06
C LEU A 12 -30.44 -9.58 -1.76
N SER A 13 -31.38 -8.77 -1.26
CA SER A 13 -31.60 -7.40 -1.76
C SER A 13 -30.38 -6.52 -1.53
N GLN A 14 -29.80 -6.55 -0.33
CA GLN A 14 -28.58 -5.79 -0.02
C GLN A 14 -27.38 -6.19 -0.89
N LEU A 15 -27.19 -7.48 -1.13
CA LEU A 15 -26.14 -7.98 -2.02
C LEU A 15 -26.35 -7.50 -3.44
N ALA A 16 -27.60 -7.52 -3.94
CA ALA A 16 -27.93 -7.02 -5.27
C ALA A 16 -27.69 -5.51 -5.40
N GLU A 17 -28.06 -4.71 -4.38
CA GLU A 17 -27.77 -3.27 -4.31
C GLU A 17 -26.27 -2.98 -4.43
N CYS A 18 -25.42 -3.83 -3.84
CA CYS A 18 -23.97 -3.71 -3.89
C CYS A 18 -23.35 -4.33 -5.15
N GLY A 19 -24.13 -5.05 -5.96
CA GLY A 19 -23.61 -5.80 -7.13
C GLY A 19 -22.81 -7.05 -6.75
N ILE A 20 -23.04 -7.61 -5.55
CA ILE A 20 -22.39 -8.85 -5.09
C ILE A 20 -23.27 -10.03 -5.51
N ALA A 21 -22.71 -10.95 -6.30
CA ALA A 21 -23.43 -12.16 -6.69
C ALA A 21 -23.66 -13.05 -5.46
N VAL A 22 -24.87 -13.63 -5.35
CA VAL A 22 -25.25 -14.51 -4.23
C VAL A 22 -24.27 -15.67 -4.09
N ALA A 23 -23.91 -16.32 -5.21
CA ALA A 23 -22.93 -17.40 -5.22
C ALA A 23 -21.56 -16.99 -4.65
N GLU A 24 -21.12 -15.73 -4.90
CA GLU A 24 -19.87 -15.21 -4.32
C GLU A 24 -20.01 -14.98 -2.81
N ALA A 25 -21.15 -14.47 -2.35
CA ALA A 25 -21.41 -14.29 -0.92
C ALA A 25 -21.43 -15.65 -0.19
N GLU A 26 -22.13 -16.63 -0.74
CA GLU A 26 -22.18 -18.00 -0.19
C GLU A 26 -20.79 -18.65 -0.18
N ARG A 27 -19.99 -18.46 -1.25
CA ARG A 27 -18.61 -18.94 -1.31
C ARG A 27 -17.76 -18.32 -0.21
N GLN A 28 -17.85 -16.99 0.01
CA GLN A 28 -17.10 -16.30 1.06
C GLN A 28 -17.46 -16.83 2.44
N LEU A 29 -18.77 -17.02 2.73
CA LEU A 29 -19.22 -17.55 4.01
C LEU A 29 -18.73 -18.99 4.23
N ALA A 30 -18.77 -19.85 3.20
CA ALA A 30 -18.26 -21.21 3.26
C ALA A 30 -16.76 -21.25 3.52
N LEU A 31 -15.98 -20.38 2.85
CA LEU A 31 -14.54 -20.21 3.07
C LEU A 31 -14.22 -19.77 4.50
N LEU A 32 -14.93 -18.77 5.00
CA LEU A 32 -14.77 -18.27 6.36
C LEU A 32 -15.13 -19.32 7.40
N ALA A 33 -16.12 -20.15 7.10
CA ALA A 33 -16.54 -21.23 7.99
C ALA A 33 -15.61 -22.46 7.97
N GLY A 34 -14.72 -22.56 6.98
CA GLY A 34 -13.91 -23.77 6.75
C GLY A 34 -14.69 -24.91 6.12
N GLU A 35 -15.81 -24.64 5.45
CA GLU A 35 -16.74 -25.61 4.86
C GLU A 35 -16.62 -25.62 3.33
N THR A 36 -15.46 -25.96 2.86
CA THR A 36 -15.21 -26.03 1.42
C THR A 36 -14.88 -27.48 1.03
N SER A 37 -15.26 -27.86 -0.20
CA SER A 37 -14.84 -29.13 -0.78
C SER A 37 -13.31 -29.22 -0.84
N ALA A 38 -12.78 -30.43 -0.81
CA ALA A 38 -11.35 -30.64 -0.98
C ALA A 38 -10.93 -30.01 -2.31
N GLY A 39 -10.19 -28.92 -2.23
CA GLY A 39 -9.74 -28.18 -3.41
C GLY A 39 -10.23 -26.73 -3.51
N ASP A 40 -11.34 -26.35 -2.89
CA ASP A 40 -11.97 -25.03 -3.03
C ASP A 40 -11.74 -24.08 -1.83
N GLY A 41 -10.99 -24.53 -0.82
CA GLY A 41 -10.71 -23.76 0.41
C GLY A 41 -9.65 -22.67 0.25
N ILE A 42 -9.55 -21.82 1.27
CA ILE A 42 -8.37 -20.97 1.47
C ILE A 42 -7.17 -21.89 1.68
N ARG A 43 -6.13 -21.68 0.90
CA ARG A 43 -4.92 -22.50 1.00
C ARG A 43 -3.72 -21.61 1.24
N ALA A 44 -2.83 -22.09 2.08
CA ALA A 44 -1.51 -21.53 2.17
C ALA A 44 -0.76 -21.68 0.83
N THR A 45 0.00 -20.67 0.48
CA THR A 45 0.86 -20.69 -0.70
C THR A 45 2.02 -21.64 -0.46
N ARG A 46 2.19 -22.64 -1.33
CA ARG A 46 3.28 -23.59 -1.22
C ARG A 46 4.54 -23.06 -1.90
N LEU A 47 5.53 -22.75 -1.10
CA LEU A 47 6.83 -22.30 -1.58
C LEU A 47 7.65 -23.49 -2.07
N ALA A 48 8.18 -23.40 -3.29
CA ALA A 48 9.17 -24.36 -3.79
C ALA A 48 10.59 -23.97 -3.34
N ARG A 49 10.92 -22.66 -3.47
CA ARG A 49 12.17 -22.07 -3.00
C ARG A 49 12.11 -20.53 -3.07
N PRO A 50 12.98 -19.80 -2.33
CA PRO A 50 13.16 -18.36 -2.54
C PRO A 50 13.67 -18.10 -3.98
N ALA A 51 13.24 -16.99 -4.59
CA ALA A 51 13.91 -16.44 -5.76
C ALA A 51 15.22 -15.75 -5.32
N THR A 52 16.28 -15.95 -6.10
CA THR A 52 17.60 -15.39 -5.81
C THR A 52 18.20 -14.78 -7.08
N LEU A 53 19.28 -14.02 -6.95
CA LEU A 53 20.01 -13.52 -8.12
C LEU A 53 20.48 -14.67 -9.01
N GLY A 54 20.12 -14.59 -10.29
CA GLY A 54 20.38 -15.63 -11.28
C GLY A 54 19.38 -16.82 -11.25
N ASP A 55 18.51 -16.91 -10.24
CA ASP A 55 17.38 -17.85 -10.19
C ASP A 55 16.08 -17.11 -9.84
N GLY A 56 15.52 -16.41 -10.82
CA GLY A 56 14.25 -15.70 -10.71
C GLY A 56 14.39 -14.19 -10.43
N ILE A 57 15.56 -13.72 -10.01
CA ILE A 57 15.86 -12.28 -9.87
C ILE A 57 17.00 -11.91 -10.83
N GLU A 58 16.78 -10.90 -11.66
CA GLU A 58 17.79 -10.34 -12.54
C GLU A 58 18.47 -9.13 -11.91
N ARG A 59 19.77 -9.01 -12.14
CA ARG A 59 20.53 -7.79 -11.91
C ARG A 59 20.84 -7.15 -13.26
N ILE A 60 20.37 -5.94 -13.48
CA ILE A 60 20.61 -5.21 -14.72
C ILE A 60 22.08 -4.82 -14.79
N ARG A 61 22.75 -5.19 -15.88
CA ARG A 61 24.14 -4.81 -16.15
C ARG A 61 24.17 -3.37 -16.65
N GLU A 62 25.17 -2.61 -16.27
CA GLU A 62 25.29 -1.20 -16.65
C GLU A 62 25.28 -0.99 -18.18
N ALA A 63 25.77 -1.95 -18.94
CA ALA A 63 25.74 -1.92 -20.41
C ALA A 63 24.33 -2.02 -21.01
N GLU A 64 23.35 -2.56 -20.28
CA GLU A 64 21.95 -2.70 -20.73
C GLU A 64 21.13 -1.43 -20.46
N VAL A 65 21.55 -0.65 -19.46
CA VAL A 65 20.79 0.51 -18.97
C VAL A 65 20.44 1.53 -20.05
N PRO A 66 21.37 1.94 -20.97
CA PRO A 66 21.02 2.92 -22.00
C PRO A 66 19.88 2.47 -22.91
N GLY A 67 19.90 1.20 -23.35
CA GLY A 67 18.84 0.65 -24.22
C GLY A 67 17.49 0.55 -23.51
N LEU A 68 17.49 0.17 -22.23
CA LEU A 68 16.28 0.11 -21.42
C LEU A 68 15.66 1.51 -21.23
N LEU A 69 16.48 2.50 -20.92
CA LEU A 69 16.04 3.88 -20.74
C LEU A 69 15.52 4.49 -22.03
N GLU A 70 16.11 4.18 -23.20
CA GLU A 70 15.65 4.64 -24.49
C GLU A 70 14.24 4.09 -24.80
N ARG A 71 14.01 2.79 -24.61
CA ARG A 71 12.70 2.15 -24.75
C ARG A 71 11.64 2.80 -23.85
N ALA A 72 11.99 3.01 -22.59
CA ALA A 72 11.11 3.65 -21.62
C ALA A 72 10.79 5.10 -22.01
N ALA A 73 11.80 5.88 -22.43
CA ALA A 73 11.62 7.26 -22.86
C ALA A 73 10.71 7.38 -24.09
N GLU A 74 10.79 6.45 -25.04
CA GLU A 74 9.88 6.42 -26.18
C GLU A 74 8.44 6.16 -25.76
N ALA A 75 8.20 5.15 -24.94
CA ALA A 75 6.86 4.86 -24.41
C ALA A 75 6.31 6.02 -23.55
N GLN A 76 7.19 6.72 -22.82
CA GLN A 76 6.83 7.91 -22.04
C GLN A 76 6.37 9.05 -22.96
N ARG A 77 7.14 9.39 -24.02
CA ARG A 77 6.76 10.42 -25.01
C ARG A 77 5.40 10.14 -25.62
N GLN A 78 5.13 8.87 -25.92
CA GLN A 78 3.85 8.41 -26.49
C GLN A 78 2.68 8.44 -25.49
N GLY A 79 2.91 8.80 -24.22
CA GLY A 79 1.88 8.86 -23.18
C GLY A 79 1.32 7.50 -22.76
N ARG A 80 2.09 6.41 -22.93
CA ARG A 80 1.67 5.05 -22.61
C ARG A 80 1.63 4.77 -21.10
N PHE A 81 2.27 5.60 -20.28
CA PHE A 81 2.41 5.38 -18.84
C PHE A 81 1.30 6.02 -18.02
N LEU A 82 0.85 5.29 -17.02
CA LEU A 82 -0.03 5.72 -15.94
C LEU A 82 0.53 5.25 -14.60
N LYS A 83 0.33 6.01 -13.52
CA LYS A 83 0.67 5.59 -12.17
C LYS A 83 -0.60 5.30 -11.37
N PHE A 84 -0.70 4.08 -10.84
CA PHE A 84 -1.78 3.62 -9.98
C PHE A 84 -1.32 3.52 -8.54
N VAL A 85 -1.99 4.23 -7.63
CA VAL A 85 -1.60 4.32 -6.22
C VAL A 85 -2.80 4.02 -5.32
N PRO A 86 -2.82 2.88 -4.62
CA PRO A 86 -3.76 2.66 -3.52
C PRO A 86 -3.54 3.68 -2.40
N ALA A 87 -4.53 4.53 -2.11
CA ALA A 87 -4.43 5.64 -1.15
C ALA A 87 -5.57 5.68 -0.12
N SER A 88 -6.46 4.68 -0.10
CA SER A 88 -7.59 4.61 0.83
C SER A 88 -7.23 4.26 2.28
N GLY A 89 -5.98 3.84 2.54
CA GLY A 89 -5.53 3.40 3.86
C GLY A 89 -5.50 4.53 4.89
N ALA A 90 -6.18 4.32 6.03
CA ALA A 90 -6.10 5.22 7.18
C ALA A 90 -4.71 5.17 7.85
N ALA A 91 -4.30 6.30 8.43
CA ALA A 91 -3.03 6.40 9.15
C ALA A 91 -3.05 5.80 10.58
N SER A 92 -4.14 5.18 11.01
CA SER A 92 -4.34 4.71 12.39
C SER A 92 -3.20 3.82 12.91
N ARG A 93 -2.66 2.93 12.07
CA ARG A 93 -1.50 2.10 12.45
C ARG A 93 -0.21 2.89 12.61
N MET A 94 -0.04 3.98 11.88
CA MET A 94 1.12 4.86 11.94
C MET A 94 1.24 5.55 13.31
N PHE A 95 0.09 5.84 13.95
CA PHE A 95 0.02 6.54 15.23
C PHE A 95 -0.37 5.62 16.40
N ARG A 96 -0.19 4.30 16.25
CA ARG A 96 -0.62 3.31 17.26
C ARG A 96 0.01 3.56 18.63
N SER A 97 1.32 3.72 18.70
CA SER A 97 2.04 3.95 19.97
C SER A 97 1.60 5.24 20.64
N LEU A 98 1.41 6.31 19.84
CA LEU A 98 0.90 7.58 20.37
C LEU A 98 -0.53 7.43 20.93
N ALA A 99 -1.40 6.68 20.25
CA ALA A 99 -2.77 6.40 20.72
C ALA A 99 -2.77 5.57 22.02
N THR A 100 -1.91 4.55 22.10
CA THR A 100 -1.75 3.72 23.29
C THR A 100 -1.34 4.55 24.49
N ILE A 101 -0.34 5.42 24.31
CA ILE A 101 0.17 6.27 25.40
C ILE A 101 -0.84 7.35 25.77
N ALA A 102 -1.52 7.97 24.81
CA ALA A 102 -2.58 8.95 25.09
C ALA A 102 -3.74 8.34 25.91
N ALA A 103 -4.15 7.11 25.60
CA ALA A 103 -5.18 6.40 26.36
C ALA A 103 -4.73 6.05 27.79
N ARG A 104 -3.46 5.65 27.96
CA ARG A 104 -2.90 5.23 29.23
C ARG A 104 -2.53 6.40 30.15
N PHE A 105 -2.09 7.51 29.58
CA PHE A 105 -1.66 8.73 30.27
C PHE A 105 -2.41 9.97 29.75
N PRO A 106 -3.73 10.04 29.95
CA PRO A 106 -4.55 11.11 29.35
C PRO A 106 -4.20 12.52 29.85
N ALA A 107 -3.60 12.63 31.03
CA ALA A 107 -3.09 13.91 31.55
C ALA A 107 -1.76 14.33 30.90
N GLY A 108 -1.20 13.55 29.98
CA GLY A 108 -0.04 13.87 29.17
C GLY A 108 1.25 14.18 29.93
N ARG A 109 1.36 13.81 31.22
CA ARG A 109 2.53 14.16 32.03
C ARG A 109 3.79 13.49 31.51
N TRP A 110 4.74 14.30 31.07
CA TRP A 110 6.01 13.84 30.54
C TRP A 110 6.75 12.86 31.46
N GLU A 111 6.79 13.17 32.75
CA GLU A 111 7.45 12.32 33.78
C GLU A 111 6.86 10.91 33.81
N SER A 112 5.53 10.78 33.70
CA SER A 112 4.85 9.48 33.70
C SER A 112 5.21 8.65 32.49
N VAL A 113 5.27 9.27 31.31
CA VAL A 113 5.66 8.62 30.06
C VAL A 113 7.14 8.26 30.07
N ARG A 114 8.00 9.14 30.62
CA ARG A 114 9.43 8.86 30.79
C ARG A 114 9.66 7.68 31.72
N ALA A 115 9.00 7.64 32.87
CA ALA A 115 9.12 6.53 33.83
C ALA A 115 8.71 5.19 33.20
N ALA A 116 7.65 5.20 32.35
CA ALA A 116 7.25 4.01 31.58
C ALA A 116 8.32 3.59 30.59
N ALA A 117 8.92 4.53 29.86
CA ALA A 117 10.00 4.27 28.91
C ALA A 117 11.25 3.69 29.58
N GLU A 118 11.61 4.21 30.75
CA GLU A 118 12.73 3.70 31.61
C GLU A 118 12.47 2.27 32.12
N GLN A 119 11.20 1.92 32.31
CA GLN A 119 10.77 0.56 32.67
C GLN A 119 10.72 -0.39 31.47
N GLY A 120 11.08 0.08 30.27
CA GLY A 120 11.17 -0.75 29.06
C GLY A 120 9.98 -0.68 28.11
N ASP A 121 8.98 0.17 28.42
CA ASP A 121 7.80 0.35 27.55
C ASP A 121 8.20 0.91 26.19
N SER A 122 7.98 0.14 25.12
CA SER A 122 8.36 0.49 23.75
C SER A 122 7.52 1.62 23.17
N ASP A 123 6.21 1.66 23.47
CA ASP A 123 5.31 2.71 22.99
C ASP A 123 5.66 4.05 23.62
N ALA A 124 6.02 4.04 24.93
CA ALA A 124 6.48 5.25 25.62
C ALA A 124 7.82 5.78 25.04
N LYS A 125 8.77 4.89 24.75
CA LYS A 125 10.03 5.26 24.09
C LYS A 125 9.79 5.90 22.72
N GLU A 126 8.92 5.30 21.92
CA GLU A 126 8.56 5.83 20.58
C GLU A 126 7.93 7.23 20.68
N VAL A 127 7.03 7.47 21.66
CA VAL A 127 6.38 8.77 21.84
C VAL A 127 7.37 9.84 22.28
N LEU A 128 8.31 9.53 23.19
CA LEU A 128 9.35 10.47 23.61
C LEU A 128 10.31 10.79 22.45
N GLU A 129 10.69 9.79 21.67
CA GLU A 129 11.53 10.01 20.49
C GLU A 129 10.79 10.85 19.44
N LEU A 130 9.50 10.57 19.18
CA LEU A 130 8.67 11.38 18.31
C LEU A 130 8.68 12.86 18.71
N ALA A 131 8.38 13.16 19.99
CA ALA A 131 8.35 14.53 20.49
C ALA A 131 9.68 15.25 20.24
N ASN A 132 10.81 14.56 20.42
CA ASN A 132 12.14 15.11 20.16
C ASN A 132 12.45 15.32 18.68
N ARG A 133 11.90 14.48 17.78
CA ARG A 133 12.17 14.52 16.33
C ARG A 133 11.22 15.43 15.56
N LEU A 134 10.02 15.69 16.06
CA LEU A 134 8.98 16.50 15.40
C LEU A 134 9.49 17.83 14.82
N PRO A 135 10.36 18.62 15.50
CA PRO A 135 10.83 19.88 14.95
C PRO A 135 11.63 19.76 13.65
N ALA A 136 12.23 18.58 13.36
CA ALA A 136 12.94 18.33 12.11
C ALA A 136 12.05 17.78 11.00
N MET A 137 10.86 17.28 11.34
CA MET A 137 9.95 16.60 10.42
C MET A 137 9.00 17.60 9.74
N ALA A 138 8.58 17.30 8.51
CA ALA A 138 7.52 18.07 7.82
C ALA A 138 6.20 18.04 8.61
N LEU A 139 5.91 16.94 9.27
CA LEU A 139 4.75 16.78 10.16
C LEU A 139 4.78 17.78 11.32
N GLY A 140 5.95 18.08 11.90
CA GLY A 140 6.09 19.06 12.97
C GLY A 140 5.66 20.47 12.53
N GLN A 141 5.98 20.87 11.30
CA GLN A 141 5.51 22.15 10.76
C GLN A 141 3.99 22.20 10.61
N GLU A 142 3.36 21.12 10.23
CA GLU A 142 1.90 21.05 10.17
C GLU A 142 1.27 21.20 11.57
N LEU A 143 1.89 20.60 12.59
CA LEU A 143 1.48 20.78 13.98
C LEU A 143 1.61 22.25 14.42
N GLU A 144 2.72 22.88 14.10
CA GLU A 144 2.97 24.32 14.40
C GLU A 144 1.96 25.22 13.69
N ARG A 145 1.60 24.90 12.43
CA ARG A 145 0.56 25.62 11.67
C ARG A 145 -0.83 25.49 12.31
N ARG A 146 -1.14 24.32 12.89
CA ARG A 146 -2.42 24.06 13.57
C ARG A 146 -2.48 24.71 14.95
N ARG A 147 -1.35 24.73 15.65
CA ARG A 147 -1.24 25.32 16.99
C ARG A 147 0.13 25.95 17.15
N ALA A 148 0.18 27.27 16.98
CA ALA A 148 1.41 28.04 17.11
C ALA A 148 2.05 27.85 18.49
N GLY A 149 3.37 27.66 18.51
CA GLY A 149 4.15 27.44 19.73
C GLY A 149 4.13 25.99 20.26
N VAL A 150 3.45 25.05 19.59
CA VAL A 150 3.38 23.65 20.09
C VAL A 150 4.74 22.98 20.09
N LEU A 151 5.59 23.24 19.09
CA LEU A 151 6.94 22.66 19.03
C LEU A 151 7.85 23.23 20.13
N ALA A 152 7.70 24.54 20.46
CA ALA A 152 8.41 25.14 21.58
C ALA A 152 7.96 24.53 22.92
N GLN A 153 6.65 24.38 23.12
CA GLN A 153 6.10 23.69 24.30
C GLN A 153 6.63 22.27 24.46
N LEU A 154 6.72 21.52 23.35
CA LEU A 154 7.29 20.15 23.36
C LEU A 154 8.80 20.17 23.62
N ALA A 155 9.55 21.16 23.16
CA ALA A 155 10.99 21.29 23.40
C ALA A 155 11.32 21.72 24.83
N GLU A 156 10.53 22.60 25.43
CA GLU A 156 10.62 22.98 26.84
C GLU A 156 10.18 21.83 27.76
N ALA A 157 9.51 20.85 27.20
CA ALA A 157 8.99 19.64 27.83
C ALA A 157 10.02 18.78 28.53
N SER A 158 11.30 19.03 28.37
CA SER A 158 12.35 18.27 29.06
C SER A 158 12.36 18.40 30.58
N ALA A 159 11.62 19.35 31.16
CA ALA A 159 11.66 19.61 32.62
C ALA A 159 10.30 19.69 33.37
N ALA A 160 9.20 20.08 32.69
CA ALA A 160 7.92 20.31 33.42
C ALA A 160 6.66 20.12 32.58
N SER A 161 6.70 19.46 31.46
CA SER A 161 5.73 19.66 30.41
C SER A 161 4.79 18.49 30.14
N ASP A 162 3.83 18.81 29.35
CA ASP A 162 2.60 18.16 29.08
C ASP A 162 2.53 17.75 27.60
N LEU A 163 2.33 16.47 27.32
CA LEU A 163 2.08 15.93 25.98
C LEU A 163 0.62 16.10 25.54
N THR A 164 -0.25 16.64 26.41
CA THR A 164 -1.68 16.87 26.10
C THR A 164 -1.86 17.65 24.79
N PRO A 165 -1.10 18.73 24.49
CA PRO A 165 -1.22 19.45 23.22
C PRO A 165 -0.96 18.55 22.01
N LEU A 166 -0.02 17.60 22.13
CA LEU A 166 0.27 16.63 21.07
C LEU A 166 -0.90 15.66 20.91
N PHE A 167 -1.41 15.09 22.01
CA PHE A 167 -2.54 14.17 21.98
C PHE A 167 -3.80 14.82 21.39
N GLU A 168 -4.08 16.08 21.77
CA GLU A 168 -5.20 16.85 21.24
C GLU A 168 -5.12 17.01 19.71
N LEU A 169 -3.96 17.40 19.18
CA LEU A 169 -3.76 17.62 17.74
C LEU A 169 -3.91 16.32 16.93
N PHE A 170 -3.55 15.17 17.52
CA PHE A 170 -3.65 13.90 16.83
C PHE A 170 -5.01 13.24 16.97
N PHE A 171 -5.71 13.39 18.11
CA PHE A 171 -6.89 12.57 18.42
C PHE A 171 -8.16 13.37 18.72
N SER A 172 -8.08 14.67 18.98
CA SER A 172 -9.24 15.48 19.33
C SER A 172 -9.60 16.45 18.21
N SER A 173 -10.90 16.58 17.93
CA SER A 173 -11.40 17.61 17.04
C SER A 173 -11.33 18.97 17.79
N THR A 174 -10.50 19.88 17.34
CA THR A 174 -10.41 21.25 17.87
C THR A 174 -11.08 22.22 16.88
N GLY A 175 -12.29 22.65 17.18
CA GLY A 175 -13.12 23.43 16.25
C GLY A 175 -13.42 22.63 14.97
N ASP A 176 -13.19 23.22 13.80
CA ASP A 176 -13.42 22.56 12.49
C ASP A 176 -12.23 21.68 12.04
N ALA A 177 -11.17 21.55 12.84
CA ALA A 177 -9.98 20.81 12.46
C ALA A 177 -10.15 19.30 12.70
N THR A 178 -10.03 18.52 11.64
CA THR A 178 -9.99 17.04 11.73
C THR A 178 -8.71 16.58 12.44
N PRO A 179 -8.80 15.61 13.39
CA PRO A 179 -7.63 15.04 14.05
C PRO A 179 -6.65 14.42 13.04
N LEU A 180 -5.34 14.60 13.24
CA LEU A 180 -4.32 14.11 12.30
C LEU A 180 -4.36 12.57 12.14
N ALA A 181 -4.66 11.84 13.20
CA ALA A 181 -4.76 10.38 13.14
C ALA A 181 -5.95 9.87 12.34
N SER A 182 -6.95 10.73 12.05
CA SER A 182 -8.11 10.39 11.20
C SER A 182 -7.83 10.60 9.71
N TYR A 183 -6.74 11.27 9.35
CA TYR A 183 -6.43 11.50 7.94
C TYR A 183 -6.02 10.20 7.24
N PRO A 184 -6.36 10.05 5.94
CA PRO A 184 -5.70 9.08 5.10
C PRO A 184 -4.19 9.34 5.09
N LYS A 185 -3.39 8.28 5.08
CA LYS A 185 -1.93 8.41 5.06
C LYS A 185 -1.43 9.31 3.91
N GLY A 186 -2.10 9.26 2.75
CA GLY A 186 -1.79 10.10 1.58
C GLY A 186 -1.86 11.60 1.82
N LEU A 187 -2.62 12.05 2.81
CA LEU A 187 -2.80 13.48 3.13
C LEU A 187 -1.94 13.96 4.29
N LEU A 188 -1.09 13.10 4.86
CA LEU A 188 -0.13 13.50 5.88
C LEU A 188 1.13 14.10 5.24
N PRO A 189 1.72 15.12 5.86
CA PRO A 189 3.01 15.68 5.46
C PRO A 189 4.13 14.67 5.63
N PHE A 190 4.82 14.36 4.53
CA PHE A 190 5.95 13.43 4.55
C PHE A 190 7.28 14.15 4.42
N HIS A 191 7.39 15.10 3.49
CA HIS A 191 8.65 15.74 3.16
C HIS A 191 8.55 17.26 3.19
N TRP A 192 9.69 17.88 3.25
CA TRP A 192 9.83 19.29 2.98
C TRP A 192 9.93 19.55 1.47
N ALA A 193 9.25 20.55 1.00
CA ALA A 193 9.39 21.07 -0.35
C ALA A 193 9.71 22.57 -0.27
N ALA A 194 10.99 22.88 -0.40
CA ALA A 194 11.51 24.22 -0.16
C ALA A 194 11.15 24.76 1.23
N ASP A 195 10.10 25.57 1.34
CA ASP A 195 9.70 26.27 2.55
C ASP A 195 8.46 25.68 3.24
N ARG A 196 7.82 24.67 2.66
CA ARG A 196 6.57 24.12 3.17
C ARG A 196 6.53 22.59 3.18
N PRO A 197 5.69 22.00 4.06
CA PRO A 197 5.42 20.57 4.05
C PRO A 197 4.71 20.15 2.77
N ARG A 198 5.04 18.96 2.27
CA ARG A 198 4.37 18.29 1.16
C ARG A 198 3.76 16.99 1.64
N THR A 199 2.50 16.76 1.29
CA THR A 199 1.80 15.51 1.61
C THR A 199 2.33 14.34 0.79
N ALA A 200 2.11 13.11 1.29
CA ALA A 200 2.48 11.92 0.54
C ALA A 200 1.81 11.89 -0.86
N PHE A 201 0.55 12.35 -0.97
CA PHE A 201 -0.16 12.46 -2.24
C PHE A 201 0.54 13.43 -3.21
N ALA A 202 0.85 14.65 -2.74
CA ALA A 202 1.54 15.64 -3.56
C ALA A 202 2.96 15.18 -3.95
N GLU A 203 3.63 14.42 -3.09
CA GLU A 203 4.93 13.80 -3.39
C GLU A 203 4.83 12.74 -4.48
N GLN A 204 3.76 11.90 -4.48
CA GLN A 204 3.49 10.96 -5.56
C GLN A 204 3.33 11.65 -6.93
N LEU A 205 2.75 12.85 -6.95
CA LEU A 205 2.64 13.67 -8.17
C LEU A 205 4.00 14.24 -8.58
N ALA A 206 4.73 14.82 -7.61
CA ALA A 206 6.04 15.43 -7.85
C ALA A 206 7.09 14.44 -8.36
N GLU A 207 7.11 13.23 -7.80
CA GLU A 207 7.96 12.14 -8.26
C GLU A 207 7.51 11.61 -9.63
N GLY A 208 6.21 11.33 -9.74
CA GLY A 208 5.65 10.66 -10.92
C GLY A 208 5.81 11.43 -12.22
N ARG A 209 5.75 12.76 -12.18
CA ARG A 209 5.91 13.59 -13.40
C ARG A 209 7.23 13.30 -14.15
N LEU A 210 8.28 12.87 -13.45
CA LEU A 210 9.59 12.66 -14.04
C LEU A 210 9.63 11.45 -15.00
N TYR A 211 8.77 10.46 -14.79
CA TYR A 211 8.73 9.25 -15.60
C TYR A 211 7.38 8.97 -16.27
N LEU A 212 6.38 9.86 -16.08
CA LEU A 212 5.06 9.73 -16.72
C LEU A 212 4.79 10.78 -17.78
N GLN A 213 5.47 11.95 -17.73
CA GLN A 213 5.16 13.08 -18.57
C GLN A 213 5.37 12.77 -20.06
N ASP A 214 4.30 12.88 -20.84
CA ASP A 214 4.35 12.67 -22.28
C ASP A 214 4.87 13.92 -23.04
N GLU A 215 4.97 13.80 -24.37
CA GLU A 215 5.49 14.87 -25.21
C GLU A 215 4.66 16.16 -25.21
N VAL A 216 3.37 16.07 -24.83
CA VAL A 216 2.49 17.23 -24.68
C VAL A 216 2.41 17.76 -23.23
N GLY A 217 3.30 17.28 -22.37
CA GLY A 217 3.43 17.75 -20.98
C GLY A 217 2.45 17.11 -20.00
N THR A 218 1.77 16.03 -20.35
CA THR A 218 0.75 15.39 -19.50
C THR A 218 1.32 14.23 -18.70
N SER A 219 1.06 14.20 -17.40
CA SER A 219 1.33 13.07 -16.50
C SER A 219 0.02 12.49 -15.97
N ARG A 220 -0.17 11.15 -16.11
CA ARG A 220 -1.42 10.47 -15.76
C ARG A 220 -1.31 9.68 -14.49
N PHE A 221 -2.27 9.90 -13.58
CA PHE A 221 -2.33 9.27 -12.27
C PHE A 221 -3.74 8.73 -12.00
N HIS A 222 -3.79 7.64 -11.27
CA HIS A 222 -5.02 7.09 -10.72
C HIS A 222 -4.80 6.74 -9.24
N PHE A 223 -5.60 7.33 -8.36
CA PHE A 223 -5.57 7.04 -6.94
C PHE A 223 -6.87 6.35 -6.51
N THR A 224 -6.76 5.29 -5.72
CA THR A 224 -7.95 4.76 -5.04
C THR A 224 -8.05 5.38 -3.67
N VAL A 225 -9.18 5.98 -3.36
CA VAL A 225 -9.43 6.73 -2.12
C VAL A 225 -10.69 6.21 -1.42
N ALA A 226 -10.83 6.47 -0.13
CA ALA A 226 -12.07 6.23 0.57
C ALA A 226 -13.07 7.35 0.25
N SER A 227 -14.38 7.02 0.18
CA SER A 227 -15.46 7.96 -0.18
C SER A 227 -15.44 9.22 0.69
N GLU A 228 -15.32 9.01 2.01
CA GLU A 228 -15.29 10.08 3.00
C GLU A 228 -14.10 11.03 2.86
N SER A 229 -13.01 10.58 2.23
CA SER A 229 -11.78 11.36 2.04
C SER A 229 -11.65 12.00 0.66
N ARG A 230 -12.55 11.67 -0.27
CA ARG A 230 -12.46 12.12 -1.67
C ARG A 230 -12.40 13.65 -1.81
N GLY A 231 -13.19 14.36 -1.01
CA GLY A 231 -13.18 15.84 -0.99
C GLY A 231 -11.83 16.43 -0.55
N GLN A 232 -11.20 15.82 0.45
CA GLN A 232 -9.90 16.21 0.94
C GLN A 232 -8.78 15.98 -0.10
N PHE A 233 -8.79 14.83 -0.78
CA PHE A 233 -7.87 14.57 -1.89
C PHE A 233 -8.08 15.51 -3.07
N ALA A 234 -9.32 15.88 -3.39
CA ALA A 234 -9.62 16.86 -4.44
C ALA A 234 -9.09 18.26 -4.08
N ALA A 235 -9.22 18.69 -2.83
CA ALA A 235 -8.67 19.94 -2.34
C ALA A 235 -7.14 19.95 -2.39
N GLU A 236 -6.50 18.87 -1.97
CA GLU A 236 -5.05 18.71 -2.04
C GLU A 236 -4.54 18.69 -3.49
N LEU A 237 -5.27 18.03 -4.41
CA LEU A 237 -4.96 18.07 -5.85
C LEU A 237 -5.03 19.50 -6.39
N ALA A 238 -6.03 20.29 -5.99
CA ALA A 238 -6.14 21.68 -6.40
C ALA A 238 -4.96 22.52 -5.91
N SER A 239 -4.44 22.24 -4.71
CA SER A 239 -3.21 22.85 -4.20
C SER A 239 -1.99 22.38 -5.00
N ALA A 240 -1.81 21.08 -5.15
CA ALA A 240 -0.67 20.50 -5.88
C ALA A 240 -0.59 20.99 -7.33
N ARG A 241 -1.74 21.18 -8.01
CA ARG A 241 -1.79 21.73 -9.38
C ARG A 241 -1.30 23.18 -9.49
N ARG A 242 -1.39 23.98 -8.43
CA ARG A 242 -0.83 25.35 -8.43
C ARG A 242 0.67 25.35 -8.22
N ASP A 243 1.17 24.36 -7.47
CA ASP A 243 2.49 24.41 -6.87
C ASP A 243 3.54 23.56 -7.60
N LEU A 244 3.12 22.46 -8.22
CA LEU A 244 4.02 21.48 -8.78
C LEU A 244 4.30 21.63 -10.28
N PRO A 245 3.31 21.93 -11.14
CA PRO A 245 3.56 22.01 -12.58
C PRO A 245 4.48 23.17 -12.95
N ARG A 246 5.38 22.90 -13.91
CA ARG A 246 6.09 23.94 -14.65
C ARG A 246 5.20 24.43 -15.80
N SER A 247 5.61 25.53 -16.44
CA SER A 247 4.89 26.01 -17.63
C SER A 247 4.76 24.91 -18.69
N GLY A 248 3.52 24.64 -19.12
CA GLY A 248 3.19 23.60 -20.09
C GLY A 248 2.95 22.20 -19.50
N GLU A 249 3.22 21.97 -18.23
CA GLU A 249 2.94 20.69 -17.56
C GLU A 249 1.51 20.62 -17.03
N ARG A 250 0.89 19.44 -17.06
CA ARG A 250 -0.43 19.21 -16.45
C ARG A 250 -0.53 17.82 -15.84
N PHE A 251 -1.30 17.70 -14.77
CA PHE A 251 -1.65 16.45 -14.13
C PHE A 251 -3.08 16.05 -14.49
N GLU A 252 -3.22 14.88 -15.14
CA GLU A 252 -4.49 14.18 -15.29
C GLU A 252 -4.60 13.19 -14.14
N VAL A 253 -5.43 13.51 -13.15
CA VAL A 253 -5.60 12.71 -11.94
C VAL A 253 -7.02 12.21 -11.87
N ALA A 254 -7.19 10.89 -11.86
CA ALA A 254 -8.45 10.21 -11.61
C ALA A 254 -8.49 9.67 -10.18
N PHE A 255 -9.66 9.70 -9.58
CA PHE A 255 -9.96 9.06 -8.30
C PHE A 255 -11.01 7.98 -8.50
N SER A 256 -10.78 6.81 -7.91
CA SER A 256 -11.81 5.79 -7.75
C SER A 256 -11.93 5.35 -6.30
N GLU A 257 -13.06 4.79 -5.97
CA GLU A 257 -13.33 4.16 -4.69
C GLU A 257 -13.32 2.65 -4.86
N GLN A 258 -13.05 1.90 -3.81
CA GLN A 258 -13.23 0.46 -3.89
C GLN A 258 -14.69 0.17 -4.25
N LEU A 259 -14.88 -0.64 -5.28
CA LEU A 259 -16.22 -0.95 -5.78
C LEU A 259 -17.04 -1.72 -4.73
N PRO A 260 -18.30 -1.34 -4.45
CA PRO A 260 -19.17 -2.07 -3.52
C PRO A 260 -19.29 -3.56 -3.86
N ALA A 261 -19.25 -3.91 -5.14
CA ALA A 261 -19.26 -5.31 -5.60
C ALA A 261 -18.05 -6.12 -5.14
N THR A 262 -16.98 -5.47 -4.68
CA THR A 262 -15.80 -6.13 -4.14
C THR A 262 -15.78 -6.21 -2.61
N HIS A 263 -16.78 -5.66 -1.92
CA HIS A 263 -16.90 -5.78 -0.48
C HIS A 263 -16.99 -7.25 -0.05
N ALA A 264 -16.54 -7.52 1.15
CA ALA A 264 -16.48 -8.85 1.73
C ALA A 264 -17.40 -9.00 2.92
N LEU A 265 -17.88 -10.22 3.10
CA LEU A 265 -18.62 -10.63 4.28
C LEU A 265 -17.69 -10.94 5.44
N ALA A 266 -18.26 -11.00 6.62
CA ALA A 266 -17.60 -11.39 7.84
C ALA A 266 -18.48 -12.38 8.63
N LEU A 267 -17.83 -13.22 9.44
CA LEU A 267 -18.50 -14.02 10.48
C LEU A 267 -18.25 -13.38 11.85
N ASP A 268 -19.26 -13.44 12.70
CA ASP A 268 -19.15 -13.11 14.11
C ASP A 268 -18.52 -14.27 14.92
N GLU A 269 -18.35 -14.08 16.23
CA GLU A 269 -17.78 -15.10 17.12
C GLU A 269 -18.60 -16.39 17.20
N SER A 270 -19.89 -16.35 16.85
CA SER A 270 -20.74 -17.52 16.79
C SER A 270 -20.70 -18.26 15.44
N GLY A 271 -19.91 -17.76 14.48
CA GLY A 271 -19.82 -18.32 13.13
C GLY A 271 -20.99 -17.98 12.22
N ARG A 272 -21.81 -16.99 12.58
CA ARG A 272 -22.92 -16.47 11.75
C ARG A 272 -22.47 -15.25 10.95
N PRO A 273 -23.16 -14.93 9.82
CA PRO A 273 -22.91 -13.70 9.11
C PRO A 273 -23.01 -12.47 10.02
N ALA A 274 -21.93 -11.70 10.10
CA ALA A 274 -21.88 -10.51 10.95
C ALA A 274 -22.86 -9.44 10.44
N ARG A 275 -23.52 -8.76 11.39
CA ARG A 275 -24.55 -7.76 11.09
C ARG A 275 -24.26 -6.43 11.78
N THR A 276 -24.68 -5.36 11.13
CA THR A 276 -24.74 -4.01 11.68
C THR A 276 -25.84 -3.90 12.75
N ALA A 277 -25.90 -2.80 13.49
CA ALA A 277 -26.87 -2.61 14.56
C ALA A 277 -28.33 -2.59 14.05
N ASP A 278 -28.55 -2.22 12.79
CA ASP A 278 -29.88 -2.24 12.11
C ASP A 278 -30.20 -3.59 11.45
N GLY A 279 -29.39 -4.62 11.69
CA GLY A 279 -29.63 -5.99 11.25
C GLY A 279 -29.21 -6.31 9.81
N ARG A 280 -28.65 -5.36 9.06
CA ARG A 280 -28.11 -5.59 7.70
C ARG A 280 -26.80 -6.40 7.77
N LEU A 281 -26.42 -7.07 6.68
CA LEU A 281 -25.10 -7.69 6.57
C LEU A 281 -24.00 -6.64 6.76
N LEU A 282 -23.01 -6.98 7.56
CA LEU A 282 -21.81 -6.16 7.69
C LEU A 282 -20.88 -6.43 6.49
N LEU A 283 -20.99 -5.58 5.48
CA LEU A 283 -20.12 -5.61 4.30
C LEU A 283 -18.92 -4.69 4.53
N ARG A 284 -17.72 -5.18 4.27
CA ARG A 284 -16.47 -4.46 4.54
C ARG A 284 -15.58 -4.37 3.31
N PRO A 285 -14.75 -3.32 3.20
CA PRO A 285 -13.65 -3.32 2.24
C PRO A 285 -12.77 -4.57 2.41
N SER A 286 -12.45 -5.24 1.30
CA SER A 286 -11.79 -6.56 1.26
C SER A 286 -10.28 -6.47 0.94
N GLY A 287 -9.54 -5.63 1.67
CA GLY A 287 -8.11 -5.46 1.47
C GLY A 287 -7.75 -4.88 0.09
N HIS A 288 -6.44 -4.84 -0.24
CA HIS A 288 -5.97 -4.27 -1.52
C HIS A 288 -6.24 -5.16 -2.74
N GLY A 289 -6.57 -6.45 -2.54
CA GLY A 289 -6.93 -7.34 -3.64
C GLY A 289 -8.21 -6.93 -4.37
N ALA A 290 -9.13 -6.28 -3.66
CA ALA A 290 -10.33 -5.69 -4.25
C ALA A 290 -10.03 -4.64 -5.34
N LEU A 291 -8.84 -4.03 -5.30
CA LEU A 291 -8.44 -2.97 -6.22
C LEU A 291 -8.01 -3.47 -7.60
N LEU A 292 -7.99 -4.78 -7.85
CA LEU A 292 -7.72 -5.33 -9.18
C LEU A 292 -8.71 -4.81 -10.23
N GLN A 293 -9.98 -4.67 -9.86
CA GLN A 293 -11.00 -4.11 -10.76
C GLN A 293 -10.79 -2.61 -11.00
N ASN A 294 -10.35 -1.87 -9.97
CA ASN A 294 -9.98 -0.46 -10.13
C ASN A 294 -8.77 -0.31 -11.07
N LEU A 295 -7.77 -1.19 -10.95
CA LEU A 295 -6.62 -1.21 -11.85
C LEU A 295 -7.03 -1.49 -13.29
N ALA A 296 -7.87 -2.51 -13.52
CA ALA A 296 -8.42 -2.83 -14.86
C ALA A 296 -9.20 -1.66 -15.46
N ALA A 297 -10.02 -0.98 -14.65
CA ALA A 297 -10.86 0.14 -15.07
C ALA A 297 -10.06 1.41 -15.43
N THR A 298 -8.76 1.50 -15.12
CA THR A 298 -7.93 2.64 -15.52
C THR A 298 -7.83 2.79 -17.05
N GLY A 299 -8.00 1.69 -17.80
CA GLY A 299 -7.79 1.67 -19.25
C GLY A 299 -6.34 1.88 -19.67
N GLY A 300 -5.40 1.91 -18.72
CA GLY A 300 -3.97 2.11 -18.98
C GLY A 300 -3.38 1.03 -19.89
N ASP A 301 -2.27 1.36 -20.55
CA ASP A 301 -1.46 0.39 -21.30
C ASP A 301 -0.36 -0.18 -20.40
N LEU A 302 0.55 0.69 -19.95
CA LEU A 302 1.64 0.38 -19.04
C LEU A 302 1.41 1.13 -17.73
N VAL A 303 1.30 0.41 -16.62
CA VAL A 303 0.91 1.03 -15.33
C VAL A 303 1.96 0.76 -14.27
N PHE A 304 2.49 1.84 -13.69
CA PHE A 304 3.29 1.76 -12.47
C PHE A 304 2.36 1.60 -11.27
N VAL A 305 2.53 0.53 -10.51
CA VAL A 305 1.80 0.29 -9.25
C VAL A 305 2.74 0.55 -8.09
N LYS A 306 2.36 1.46 -7.19
CA LYS A 306 3.19 1.86 -6.06
C LYS A 306 2.35 2.14 -4.82
N ASN A 307 2.86 1.79 -3.65
CA ASN A 307 2.22 2.16 -2.38
C ASN A 307 2.30 3.67 -2.13
N ILE A 308 1.27 4.22 -1.51
CA ILE A 308 1.19 5.65 -1.14
C ILE A 308 2.31 6.07 -0.19
N ASP A 309 2.82 5.16 0.61
CA ASP A 309 3.76 5.41 1.70
C ASP A 309 5.22 5.09 1.39
N ASN A 310 5.54 4.58 0.21
CA ASN A 310 6.92 4.37 -0.21
C ASN A 310 7.37 5.56 -1.08
N LEU A 311 7.98 6.54 -0.46
CA LEU A 311 8.38 7.81 -1.07
C LEU A 311 9.76 8.25 -0.62
N LEU A 312 10.42 9.01 -1.46
CA LEU A 312 11.73 9.59 -1.21
C LEU A 312 11.62 11.12 -1.23
N SER A 313 12.54 11.81 -0.56
CA SER A 313 12.68 13.26 -0.64
C SER A 313 13.07 13.71 -2.05
N ALA A 314 12.80 14.97 -2.37
CA ALA A 314 12.89 15.52 -3.73
C ALA A 314 14.29 15.44 -4.35
N ASP A 315 15.35 15.44 -3.55
CA ASP A 315 16.75 15.27 -3.98
C ASP A 315 17.04 13.90 -4.60
N ARG A 316 16.22 12.88 -4.26
CA ARG A 316 16.33 11.51 -4.79
C ARG A 316 15.44 11.21 -5.98
N HIS A 317 14.54 12.12 -6.35
CA HIS A 317 13.55 11.85 -7.40
C HIS A 317 14.18 11.55 -8.77
N ALA A 318 15.25 12.21 -9.14
CA ALA A 318 15.93 11.98 -10.43
C ALA A 318 16.49 10.56 -10.51
N ASP A 319 17.22 10.13 -9.48
CA ASP A 319 17.80 8.78 -9.40
C ASP A 319 16.72 7.72 -9.35
N PHE A 320 15.63 7.99 -8.60
CA PHE A 320 14.49 7.09 -8.51
C PHE A 320 13.78 6.96 -9.86
N SER A 321 13.57 8.07 -10.58
CA SER A 321 12.93 8.04 -11.90
C SER A 321 13.76 7.25 -12.92
N ARG A 322 15.08 7.28 -12.82
CA ARG A 322 15.98 6.43 -13.64
C ARG A 322 15.67 4.95 -13.44
N TRP A 323 15.47 4.50 -12.18
CA TRP A 323 15.10 3.11 -11.90
C TRP A 323 13.70 2.77 -12.39
N LYS A 324 12.75 3.71 -12.35
CA LYS A 324 11.44 3.53 -13.00
C LYS A 324 11.57 3.32 -14.49
N GLY A 325 12.41 4.10 -15.15
CA GLY A 325 12.75 3.91 -16.56
C GLY A 325 13.38 2.55 -16.85
N ILE A 326 14.29 2.07 -16.00
CA ILE A 326 14.92 0.75 -16.14
C ILE A 326 13.87 -0.37 -16.05
N LEU A 327 13.00 -0.35 -15.01
CA LEU A 327 11.96 -1.36 -14.84
C LEU A 327 10.97 -1.35 -16.03
N ALA A 328 10.55 -0.17 -16.49
CA ALA A 328 9.66 -0.02 -17.63
C ALA A 328 10.32 -0.47 -18.94
N GLY A 329 11.59 -0.09 -19.15
CA GLY A 329 12.38 -0.53 -20.30
C GLY A 329 12.52 -2.05 -20.33
N LYS A 330 12.75 -2.69 -19.19
CA LYS A 330 12.82 -4.14 -19.08
C LYS A 330 11.48 -4.82 -19.40
N LEU A 331 10.36 -4.26 -18.95
CA LEU A 331 9.05 -4.75 -19.36
C LEU A 331 8.85 -4.65 -20.87
N LEU A 332 9.20 -3.50 -21.47
CA LEU A 332 9.09 -3.28 -22.92
C LEU A 332 10.00 -4.21 -23.72
N GLU A 333 11.22 -4.47 -23.24
CA GLU A 333 12.14 -5.44 -23.83
C GLU A 333 11.53 -6.83 -23.84
N VAL A 334 11.05 -7.32 -22.69
CA VAL A 334 10.41 -8.61 -22.56
C VAL A 334 9.17 -8.74 -23.46
N LEU A 335 8.36 -7.69 -23.57
CA LEU A 335 7.18 -7.69 -24.45
C LEU A 335 7.56 -7.71 -25.94
N ALA A 336 8.71 -7.12 -26.32
CA ALA A 336 9.19 -7.08 -27.70
C ALA A 336 9.91 -8.37 -28.14
N GLU A 337 10.64 -9.02 -27.23
CA GLU A 337 11.45 -10.22 -27.56
C GLU A 337 10.63 -11.50 -27.71
N ARG A 338 9.38 -11.49 -27.27
CA ARG A 338 8.53 -12.67 -27.29
C ARG A 338 7.84 -12.85 -28.62
N GLN A 339 8.30 -13.85 -29.32
CA GLN A 339 7.64 -14.44 -30.47
C GLN A 339 6.67 -15.55 -30.01
N GLU A 340 5.72 -15.88 -30.88
CA GLU A 340 4.64 -16.86 -30.69
C GLU A 340 4.96 -18.01 -29.73
N GLY A 341 4.21 -18.11 -28.63
CA GLY A 341 4.32 -19.18 -27.62
C GLY A 341 3.50 -18.87 -26.37
N ASP A 342 3.49 -19.79 -25.44
CA ASP A 342 2.69 -19.81 -24.18
C ASP A 342 2.79 -18.55 -23.29
N ALA A 343 3.71 -17.64 -23.57
CA ALA A 343 3.97 -16.47 -22.78
C ALA A 343 3.15 -15.23 -23.17
N LEU A 344 2.41 -15.29 -24.27
CA LEU A 344 1.57 -14.18 -24.77
C LEU A 344 0.09 -14.30 -24.34
N ASP A 345 -0.26 -15.35 -23.62
CA ASP A 345 -1.63 -15.64 -23.21
C ASP A 345 -2.04 -15.02 -21.88
N ARG A 346 -1.14 -14.27 -21.23
CA ARG A 346 -1.34 -13.69 -19.90
C ARG A 346 -0.60 -12.36 -19.71
N PRO A 347 -1.07 -11.51 -18.74
CA PRO A 347 -0.42 -10.24 -18.43
C PRO A 347 1.01 -10.41 -17.94
N TRP A 348 1.80 -9.32 -18.08
CA TRP A 348 3.19 -9.23 -17.64
C TRP A 348 3.38 -8.17 -16.56
N ARG A 349 4.25 -8.47 -15.62
CA ARG A 349 4.78 -7.50 -14.67
C ARG A 349 6.29 -7.63 -14.49
N VAL A 350 6.95 -6.49 -14.33
CA VAL A 350 8.31 -6.40 -13.81
C VAL A 350 8.25 -5.75 -12.43
N CYS A 351 8.86 -6.40 -11.46
CA CYS A 351 8.82 -5.99 -10.06
C CYS A 351 10.23 -5.66 -9.58
N GLY A 352 10.44 -4.43 -9.10
CA GLY A 352 11.64 -4.09 -8.36
C GLY A 352 11.67 -4.82 -7.01
N VAL A 353 12.79 -5.43 -6.67
CA VAL A 353 13.03 -6.07 -5.38
C VAL A 353 14.32 -5.56 -4.77
N VAL A 354 14.36 -5.40 -3.46
CA VAL A 354 15.52 -4.95 -2.71
C VAL A 354 16.10 -6.08 -1.87
N ALA A 355 17.40 -6.06 -1.62
CA ALA A 355 18.02 -7.00 -0.69
C ALA A 355 17.33 -6.92 0.67
N ASN A 356 16.96 -8.07 1.24
CA ASN A 356 16.26 -8.15 2.52
C ASN A 356 17.23 -7.82 3.67
N SER A 357 16.88 -6.87 4.51
CA SER A 357 17.61 -6.50 5.73
C SER A 357 16.81 -6.72 7.01
N GLY A 358 15.72 -7.49 6.91
CA GLY A 358 14.86 -7.85 8.05
C GLY A 358 13.49 -7.16 8.04
N GLU A 359 13.10 -6.56 6.92
CA GLU A 359 11.78 -5.94 6.77
C GLU A 359 10.67 -6.97 6.87
N PRO A 360 9.58 -6.66 7.62
CA PRO A 360 8.39 -7.48 7.60
C PRO A 360 7.61 -7.27 6.30
N GLY A 361 7.20 -8.35 5.66
CA GLY A 361 6.38 -8.28 4.45
C GLY A 361 6.63 -9.44 3.51
N GLY A 362 6.36 -9.22 2.22
CA GLY A 362 6.47 -10.22 1.19
C GLY A 362 7.78 -10.20 0.45
N GLY A 363 8.14 -11.33 -0.12
CA GLY A 363 9.33 -11.52 -0.95
C GLY A 363 9.02 -12.22 -2.26
N PRO A 364 10.02 -12.29 -3.16
CA PRO A 364 9.97 -13.05 -4.39
C PRO A 364 10.24 -14.53 -4.12
N PHE A 365 9.34 -15.41 -4.61
CA PHE A 365 9.47 -16.84 -4.46
C PHE A 365 9.10 -17.58 -5.74
N TRP A 366 9.67 -18.75 -5.93
CA TRP A 366 9.12 -19.79 -6.78
C TRP A 366 7.99 -20.50 -6.02
N VAL A 367 6.79 -20.43 -6.55
CA VAL A 367 5.57 -21.02 -5.95
C VAL A 367 5.14 -22.22 -6.76
N GLU A 368 4.81 -23.30 -6.07
CA GLU A 368 4.30 -24.54 -6.68
C GLU A 368 2.80 -24.40 -6.97
N GLY A 369 2.43 -24.51 -8.23
CA GLY A 369 1.05 -24.52 -8.68
C GLY A 369 0.37 -25.89 -8.48
N ALA A 370 -0.95 -25.89 -8.59
CA ALA A 370 -1.74 -27.14 -8.49
C ALA A 370 -1.42 -28.16 -9.60
N ASP A 371 -0.84 -27.71 -10.70
CA ASP A 371 -0.36 -28.52 -11.83
C ASP A 371 1.07 -29.05 -11.66
N GLY A 372 1.69 -28.81 -10.49
CA GLY A 372 3.08 -29.18 -10.20
C GLY A 372 4.14 -28.31 -10.87
N ARG A 373 3.74 -27.29 -11.63
CA ARG A 373 4.68 -26.32 -12.20
C ARG A 373 5.00 -25.23 -11.19
N THR A 374 6.19 -24.65 -11.31
CA THR A 374 6.57 -23.49 -10.49
C THR A 374 6.46 -22.20 -11.28
N SER A 375 6.07 -21.12 -10.58
CA SER A 375 6.02 -19.76 -11.15
C SER A 375 6.57 -18.74 -10.16
N LEU A 376 7.13 -17.63 -10.68
CA LEU A 376 7.63 -16.54 -9.87
C LEU A 376 6.47 -15.70 -9.34
N GLN A 377 6.38 -15.53 -8.03
CA GLN A 377 5.30 -14.78 -7.38
C GLN A 377 5.82 -14.00 -6.17
N ILE A 378 5.08 -12.94 -5.82
CA ILE A 378 5.24 -12.26 -4.53
C ILE A 378 4.39 -13.02 -3.51
N VAL A 379 5.00 -13.38 -2.38
CA VAL A 379 4.31 -14.07 -1.28
C VAL A 379 4.55 -13.31 0.01
N GLU A 380 3.48 -13.02 0.74
CA GLU A 380 3.52 -12.39 2.06
C GLU A 380 3.41 -13.43 3.17
N SER A 381 3.92 -13.10 4.37
CA SER A 381 3.93 -14.02 5.52
C SER A 381 2.55 -14.58 5.87
N ALA A 382 1.49 -13.79 5.68
CA ALA A 382 0.11 -14.21 5.95
C ALA A 382 -0.42 -15.30 4.98
N GLU A 383 0.28 -15.52 3.86
CA GLU A 383 -0.07 -16.52 2.85
C GLU A 383 0.66 -17.86 3.04
N VAL A 384 1.65 -17.91 3.96
CA VAL A 384 2.47 -19.10 4.20
C VAL A 384 1.92 -19.90 5.38
N GLU A 385 1.95 -21.22 5.29
CA GLU A 385 1.58 -22.09 6.40
C GLU A 385 2.66 -22.05 7.50
N THR A 386 2.36 -21.34 8.57
CA THR A 386 3.30 -21.13 9.68
C THR A 386 3.49 -22.38 10.55
N ASP A 387 2.55 -23.32 10.49
CA ASP A 387 2.60 -24.59 11.21
C ASP A 387 3.43 -25.66 10.48
N ASP A 388 3.80 -25.42 9.22
CA ASP A 388 4.79 -26.22 8.47
C ASP A 388 6.20 -25.63 8.66
N PRO A 389 7.09 -26.27 9.46
CA PRO A 389 8.44 -25.75 9.69
C PRO A 389 9.27 -25.60 8.40
N GLY A 390 9.04 -26.48 7.40
CA GLY A 390 9.74 -26.42 6.12
C GLY A 390 9.33 -25.20 5.30
N GLN A 391 8.04 -24.87 5.25
CA GLN A 391 7.55 -23.69 4.55
C GLN A 391 7.98 -22.41 5.25
N LEU A 392 7.94 -22.38 6.59
CA LEU A 392 8.42 -21.25 7.37
C LEU A 392 9.92 -21.01 7.18
N GLU A 393 10.71 -22.06 7.11
CA GLU A 393 12.16 -21.98 6.84
C GLU A 393 12.43 -21.44 5.45
N LEU A 394 11.74 -21.93 4.41
CA LEU A 394 11.84 -21.40 3.05
C LEU A 394 11.49 -19.90 3.01
N PHE A 395 10.44 -19.49 3.72
CA PHE A 395 10.04 -18.07 3.78
C PHE A 395 11.12 -17.21 4.44
N ARG A 396 11.71 -17.67 5.54
CA ARG A 396 12.77 -16.94 6.27
C ARG A 396 14.07 -16.81 5.47
N HIS A 397 14.33 -17.72 4.53
CA HIS A 397 15.49 -17.67 3.65
C HIS A 397 15.32 -16.74 2.43
N SER A 398 14.25 -15.93 2.39
CA SER A 398 14.11 -14.92 1.34
C SER A 398 15.29 -13.96 1.34
N THR A 399 16.00 -13.89 0.23
CA THR A 399 17.15 -12.99 0.06
C THR A 399 16.76 -11.57 -0.32
N HIS A 400 15.52 -11.39 -0.78
CA HIS A 400 15.00 -10.10 -1.25
C HIS A 400 13.59 -9.84 -0.70
N PHE A 401 13.26 -8.58 -0.62
CA PHE A 401 11.97 -8.06 -0.19
C PHE A 401 11.26 -7.34 -1.35
N ASN A 402 9.93 -7.39 -1.38
CA ASN A 402 9.11 -6.66 -2.36
C ASN A 402 8.64 -5.32 -1.78
N PRO A 403 9.17 -4.18 -2.27
CA PRO A 403 8.76 -2.84 -1.83
C PRO A 403 7.42 -2.40 -2.42
N VAL A 404 6.75 -3.23 -3.21
CA VAL A 404 5.61 -2.87 -4.06
C VAL A 404 5.98 -1.74 -5.02
N ASP A 405 6.90 -2.06 -5.91
CA ASP A 405 7.35 -1.19 -7.00
C ASP A 405 7.28 -1.99 -8.31
N LEU A 406 6.12 -1.92 -8.97
CA LEU A 406 5.83 -2.74 -10.14
C LEU A 406 5.54 -1.86 -11.35
N VAL A 407 5.88 -2.36 -12.53
CA VAL A 407 5.33 -1.90 -13.81
C VAL A 407 4.64 -3.07 -14.49
N VAL A 408 3.42 -2.85 -14.97
CA VAL A 408 2.54 -3.90 -15.49
C VAL A 408 2.00 -3.55 -16.87
N ALA A 409 1.81 -4.55 -17.74
CA ALA A 409 1.15 -4.40 -19.03
C ALA A 409 -0.29 -4.91 -18.94
N LEU A 410 -1.26 -4.01 -19.17
CA LEU A 410 -2.68 -4.32 -19.03
C LEU A 410 -3.37 -4.64 -20.36
N ARG A 411 -2.63 -4.67 -21.48
CA ARG A 411 -3.15 -4.99 -22.81
C ARG A 411 -2.48 -6.23 -23.38
N ASP A 412 -3.25 -6.98 -24.16
CA ASP A 412 -2.74 -8.10 -24.93
C ASP A 412 -1.93 -7.61 -26.15
N PRO A 413 -1.24 -8.51 -26.87
CA PRO A 413 -0.47 -8.12 -28.05
C PRO A 413 -1.30 -7.48 -29.18
N SER A 414 -2.62 -7.66 -29.17
CA SER A 414 -3.53 -7.00 -30.11
C SER A 414 -4.01 -5.61 -29.63
N GLY A 415 -3.54 -5.16 -28.46
CA GLY A 415 -3.91 -3.88 -27.86
C GLY A 415 -5.23 -3.91 -27.06
N ARG A 416 -5.87 -5.08 -26.90
CA ARG A 416 -7.12 -5.22 -26.11
C ARG A 416 -6.81 -5.32 -24.63
N PRO A 417 -7.63 -4.73 -23.75
CA PRO A 417 -7.49 -4.91 -22.32
C PRO A 417 -7.62 -6.39 -21.92
N TRP A 418 -6.76 -6.84 -21.00
CA TRP A 418 -6.90 -8.14 -20.36
C TRP A 418 -8.11 -8.18 -19.43
N ASP A 419 -8.84 -9.29 -19.41
CA ASP A 419 -9.71 -9.60 -18.29
C ASP A 419 -8.83 -10.13 -17.14
N LEU A 420 -8.45 -9.23 -16.23
CA LEU A 420 -7.51 -9.53 -15.15
C LEU A 420 -8.06 -10.55 -14.15
N THR A 421 -9.39 -10.73 -14.07
CA THR A 421 -10.03 -11.65 -13.13
C THR A 421 -9.72 -13.12 -13.44
N ARG A 422 -9.41 -13.43 -14.69
CA ARG A 422 -9.04 -14.77 -15.14
C ARG A 422 -7.71 -15.27 -14.58
N PHE A 423 -6.87 -14.39 -14.08
CA PHE A 423 -5.52 -14.68 -13.62
C PHE A 423 -5.38 -14.63 -12.10
N VAL A 424 -6.49 -14.50 -11.38
CA VAL A 424 -6.56 -14.54 -9.92
C VAL A 424 -6.51 -15.97 -9.43
N ASP A 425 -5.70 -16.24 -8.43
CA ASP A 425 -5.82 -17.49 -7.65
C ASP A 425 -6.75 -17.25 -6.45
N PRO A 426 -8.01 -17.70 -6.52
CA PRO A 426 -8.99 -17.45 -5.46
C PRO A 426 -8.67 -18.21 -4.16
N SER A 427 -7.85 -19.26 -4.20
CA SER A 427 -7.45 -20.03 -3.02
C SER A 427 -6.51 -19.24 -2.09
N ARG A 428 -5.86 -18.19 -2.61
CA ARG A 428 -4.96 -17.29 -1.86
C ARG A 428 -5.69 -16.13 -1.16
N ALA A 429 -6.99 -16.26 -0.96
CA ALA A 429 -7.75 -15.39 -0.07
C ALA A 429 -7.32 -15.59 1.39
N LEU A 430 -7.67 -14.65 2.27
CA LEU A 430 -7.36 -14.75 3.70
C LEU A 430 -8.64 -14.66 4.53
N ALA A 431 -8.65 -15.39 5.64
CA ALA A 431 -9.64 -15.24 6.70
C ALA A 431 -9.02 -14.44 7.85
N ALA A 432 -9.13 -13.11 7.76
CA ALA A 432 -8.45 -12.20 8.68
C ALA A 432 -9.28 -11.95 9.95
N GLY A 433 -8.63 -12.02 11.12
CA GLY A 433 -9.22 -11.56 12.38
C GLY A 433 -9.25 -10.04 12.43
N LYS A 434 -10.40 -9.44 12.65
CA LYS A 434 -10.61 -7.98 12.81
C LYS A 434 -11.43 -7.72 14.06
N SER A 435 -11.47 -6.44 14.47
CA SER A 435 -12.35 -5.99 15.55
C SER A 435 -13.15 -4.80 15.08
N GLU A 436 -14.44 -4.76 15.45
CA GLU A 436 -15.32 -3.64 15.16
C GLU A 436 -16.32 -3.45 16.32
N GLY A 437 -16.34 -2.25 16.89
CA GLY A 437 -17.20 -1.96 18.04
C GLY A 437 -16.96 -2.89 19.23
N GLY A 438 -15.72 -3.36 19.45
CA GLY A 438 -15.35 -4.31 20.52
C GLY A 438 -15.67 -5.77 20.20
N ARG A 439 -16.36 -6.09 19.08
CA ARG A 439 -16.66 -7.45 18.65
C ARG A 439 -15.53 -8.00 17.78
N ARG A 440 -15.15 -9.26 17.97
CA ARG A 440 -14.23 -9.95 17.08
C ARG A 440 -14.98 -10.44 15.85
N LEU A 441 -14.33 -10.32 14.71
CA LEU A 441 -14.85 -10.73 13.41
C LEU A 441 -13.83 -11.56 12.67
N ARG A 442 -14.30 -12.54 11.91
CA ARG A 442 -13.52 -13.24 10.90
C ARG A 442 -13.95 -12.73 9.53
N VAL A 443 -13.07 -11.98 8.86
CA VAL A 443 -13.37 -11.24 7.63
C VAL A 443 -12.70 -11.91 6.44
N TYR A 444 -13.43 -12.06 5.34
CA TYR A 444 -12.85 -12.47 4.08
C TYR A 444 -12.02 -11.34 3.48
N GLU A 445 -10.77 -11.61 3.16
CA GLU A 445 -9.92 -10.73 2.36
C GLU A 445 -9.60 -11.40 1.03
N ARG A 446 -9.85 -10.68 -0.08
CA ARG A 446 -9.53 -11.16 -1.43
C ARG A 446 -8.04 -11.38 -1.57
N PRO A 447 -7.61 -12.28 -2.49
CA PRO A 447 -6.19 -12.44 -2.83
C PRO A 447 -5.54 -11.07 -3.09
N GLY A 448 -4.41 -10.80 -2.43
CA GLY A 448 -3.76 -9.49 -2.47
C GLY A 448 -3.43 -9.03 -3.89
N LEU A 449 -3.49 -7.72 -4.16
CA LEU A 449 -3.37 -7.14 -5.51
C LEU A 449 -2.10 -7.61 -6.26
N TRP A 450 -0.95 -7.53 -5.59
CA TRP A 450 0.34 -7.96 -6.16
C TRP A 450 0.72 -9.40 -5.80
N ASN A 451 -0.12 -10.10 -5.03
CA ASN A 451 0.04 -11.49 -4.62
C ASN A 451 -0.88 -12.42 -5.45
N GLY A 452 -1.86 -13.03 -4.79
CA GLY A 452 -2.79 -13.97 -5.40
C GLY A 452 -3.65 -13.39 -6.52
N ALA A 453 -3.93 -12.06 -6.54
CA ALA A 453 -4.66 -11.44 -7.64
C ALA A 453 -3.84 -11.38 -8.95
N MET A 454 -2.52 -11.47 -8.86
CA MET A 454 -1.61 -11.56 -10.01
C MET A 454 -0.88 -12.90 -10.08
N ALA A 455 -1.40 -13.96 -9.46
CA ALA A 455 -0.74 -15.27 -9.40
C ALA A 455 -0.55 -15.89 -10.79
N GLY A 456 -1.53 -15.70 -11.69
CA GLY A 456 -1.47 -16.19 -13.07
C GLY A 456 -0.67 -15.31 -14.04
N TRP A 457 -0.01 -14.24 -13.56
CA TRP A 457 0.75 -13.33 -14.43
C TRP A 457 2.17 -13.82 -14.65
N ASN A 458 2.72 -13.50 -15.81
CA ASN A 458 4.16 -13.60 -16.02
C ASN A 458 4.86 -12.55 -15.16
N THR A 459 5.85 -12.97 -14.38
CA THR A 459 6.56 -12.12 -13.42
C THR A 459 8.05 -12.17 -13.67
N LEU A 460 8.69 -11.01 -13.71
CA LEU A 460 10.13 -10.85 -13.68
C LEU A 460 10.50 -9.99 -12.47
N PHE A 461 11.44 -10.46 -11.68
CA PHE A 461 12.01 -9.66 -10.59
C PHE A 461 13.34 -9.04 -11.03
N VAL A 462 13.51 -7.76 -10.72
CA VAL A 462 14.74 -7.00 -10.97
C VAL A 462 15.25 -6.46 -9.64
N GLU A 463 16.49 -6.75 -9.30
CA GLU A 463 17.13 -6.16 -8.12
C GLU A 463 17.31 -4.65 -8.34
N VAL A 464 16.78 -3.85 -7.40
CA VAL A 464 16.95 -2.40 -7.35
C VAL A 464 17.70 -2.00 -6.07
N PRO A 465 18.37 -0.85 -6.02
CA PRO A 465 19.09 -0.42 -4.83
C PRO A 465 18.18 -0.29 -3.61
N ALA A 466 18.68 -0.68 -2.43
CA ALA A 466 17.92 -0.64 -1.19
C ALA A 466 17.36 0.77 -0.86
N TRP A 467 18.08 1.84 -1.21
CA TRP A 467 17.63 3.21 -1.00
C TRP A 467 16.36 3.60 -1.78
N THR A 468 15.93 2.82 -2.78
CA THR A 468 14.65 3.03 -3.48
C THR A 468 13.43 2.67 -2.61
N PHE A 469 13.68 2.04 -1.46
CA PHE A 469 12.67 1.60 -0.51
C PHE A 469 12.77 2.37 0.80
N ALA A 470 11.88 3.33 0.99
CA ALA A 470 11.79 4.15 2.20
C ALA A 470 10.33 4.25 2.67
N PRO A 471 9.73 3.13 3.15
CA PRO A 471 8.34 3.13 3.54
C PRO A 471 8.13 3.81 4.88
N VAL A 472 7.01 4.53 4.99
CA VAL A 472 6.54 5.10 6.25
C VAL A 472 5.48 4.18 6.85
N LYS A 473 5.86 3.32 7.79
CA LYS A 473 4.94 2.39 8.49
C LYS A 473 4.53 2.94 9.87
N THR A 474 5.47 3.55 10.58
CA THR A 474 5.26 4.28 11.83
C THR A 474 5.53 5.77 11.63
N VAL A 475 5.12 6.59 12.58
CA VAL A 475 5.37 8.04 12.51
C VAL A 475 6.87 8.37 12.60
N LEU A 476 7.66 7.55 13.29
CA LEU A 476 9.11 7.73 13.41
C LEU A 476 9.87 7.45 12.10
N ASP A 477 9.28 6.71 11.17
CA ASP A 477 9.91 6.53 9.86
C ASP A 477 10.12 7.87 9.15
N LEU A 478 9.23 8.86 9.39
CA LEU A 478 9.40 10.23 8.87
C LEU A 478 10.62 10.97 9.46
N ALA A 479 11.23 10.46 10.50
CA ALA A 479 12.46 10.99 11.08
C ALA A 479 13.73 10.33 10.53
N ARG A 480 13.62 9.38 9.59
CA ARG A 480 14.76 8.77 8.91
C ARG A 480 15.41 9.74 7.92
N PRO A 481 16.71 9.59 7.62
CA PRO A 481 17.44 10.46 6.69
C PRO A 481 16.77 10.59 5.31
N GLU A 482 16.10 9.53 4.83
CA GLU A 482 15.41 9.48 3.54
C GLU A 482 14.21 10.43 3.45
N HIS A 483 13.66 10.84 4.61
CA HIS A 483 12.49 11.71 4.73
C HIS A 483 12.81 13.10 5.26
N LEU A 484 14.01 13.30 5.80
CA LEU A 484 14.42 14.59 6.35
C LEU A 484 15.12 15.45 5.30
N ASP A 485 14.93 16.77 5.38
CA ASP A 485 15.68 17.73 4.60
C ASP A 485 17.11 17.85 5.18
N PRO A 486 18.17 17.47 4.42
CA PRO A 486 19.53 17.53 4.90
C PRO A 486 19.98 18.94 5.33
N THR A 487 19.39 20.00 4.75
CA THR A 487 19.72 21.38 5.08
C THR A 487 19.19 21.80 6.45
N ARG A 488 18.09 21.18 6.89
CA ARG A 488 17.45 21.44 8.20
C ARG A 488 18.08 20.65 9.34
N LEU A 489 18.76 19.55 9.04
CA LEU A 489 19.53 18.78 10.03
C LEU A 489 20.77 19.53 10.56
N ARG A 490 21.27 20.53 9.82
CA ARG A 490 22.47 21.31 10.17
C ARG A 490 22.17 22.55 11.01
N LEU A 491 20.90 22.83 11.30
CA LEU A 491 20.48 24.04 12.02
C LEU A 491 20.32 23.84 13.54
N ARG A 492 20.92 22.78 14.12
CA ARG A 492 20.95 22.53 15.56
C ARG A 492 22.36 22.26 16.07
#